data_c8d40a8325f2d97499264b71b5df8c1f
#
_entry.id   c8d40a8325f2d97499264b71b5df8c1f
#
_cell.length_a   1.000
_cell.length_b   1.000
_cell.length_c   1.000
_cell.angle_alpha   90.00
_cell.angle_beta   90.00
_cell.angle_gamma   90.00
#
_symmetry.space_group_name_H-M   'P 1'
#
loop_
_entity.id
_entity.type
_entity.pdbx_description
1 polymer ?
#
loop_
_entity_poly.entity_id
_entity_poly.type
_entity_poly.pdbx_seq_one_letter_code
_entity_poly.pdbx_strand_id
1 'polypeptide(L)'
;IMENIRYGRLDATDEEVIAAARLAGADDFITEMEEGYDTPTGEGGSRLSAGQKQLVSFARAILADPQILVMDEATSSVDTETEQHIQRGLANVLKGRIAFVIAHRLSTIRNADRILVIEAGRITESGSHQALMEARGHYYDLYRQQSLQEASSQLSPDGDPLLA
;
A
#
# COMPACT_ATOMS: atom_id res chain seq x y z
N ILE A 1 -11.64 15.44 5.15
CA ILE A 1 -10.80 14.24 5.45
C ILE A 1 -11.43 13.46 6.59
N MET A 2 -11.83 14.10 7.68
CA MET A 2 -12.49 13.47 8.84
C MET A 2 -13.63 12.53 8.40
N GLU A 3 -14.59 13.04 7.63
CA GLU A 3 -15.73 12.26 7.16
C GLU A 3 -15.35 11.15 6.18
N ASN A 4 -14.32 11.37 5.37
CA ASN A 4 -13.80 10.32 4.49
C ASN A 4 -13.26 9.11 5.27
N ILE A 5 -12.58 9.35 6.39
CA ILE A 5 -12.08 8.27 7.25
C ILE A 5 -13.25 7.65 8.02
N ARG A 6 -14.17 8.47 8.56
CA ARG A 6 -15.38 8.05 9.29
C ARG A 6 -16.28 7.15 8.45
N TYR A 7 -16.21 7.23 7.12
CA TYR A 7 -16.96 6.32 6.24
C TYR A 7 -16.67 4.84 6.51
N GLY A 8 -15.53 4.50 7.11
CA GLY A 8 -15.21 3.15 7.56
C GLY A 8 -16.11 2.65 8.69
N ARG A 9 -16.58 3.55 9.57
CA ARG A 9 -17.54 3.31 10.66
C ARG A 9 -18.22 4.61 11.01
N LEU A 10 -19.48 4.75 10.60
CA LEU A 10 -20.23 6.02 10.63
C LEU A 10 -20.53 6.55 12.04
N ASP A 11 -20.55 5.68 13.05
CA ASP A 11 -20.77 6.02 14.46
C ASP A 11 -19.48 6.27 15.25
N ALA A 12 -18.32 6.29 14.58
CA ALA A 12 -17.04 6.54 15.21
C ALA A 12 -16.92 7.98 15.71
N THR A 13 -16.33 8.15 16.89
CA THR A 13 -16.01 9.48 17.42
C THR A 13 -14.83 10.11 16.68
N ASP A 14 -14.64 11.43 16.82
CA ASP A 14 -13.49 12.12 16.23
C ASP A 14 -12.17 11.55 16.73
N GLU A 15 -12.08 11.19 18.01
CA GLU A 15 -10.89 10.61 18.62
C GLU A 15 -10.55 9.24 18.01
N GLU A 16 -11.56 8.42 17.72
CA GLU A 16 -11.36 7.12 17.05
C GLU A 16 -10.89 7.29 15.60
N VAL A 17 -11.43 8.27 14.88
CA VAL A 17 -11.00 8.63 13.52
C VAL A 17 -9.55 9.09 13.52
N ILE A 18 -9.18 9.98 14.44
CA ILE A 18 -7.80 10.48 14.59
C ILE A 18 -6.85 9.32 14.97
N ALA A 19 -7.26 8.45 15.87
CA ALA A 19 -6.46 7.27 16.24
C ALA A 19 -6.22 6.35 15.04
N ALA A 20 -7.23 6.10 14.22
CA ALA A 20 -7.10 5.33 12.99
C ALA A 20 -6.16 6.01 11.98
N ALA A 21 -6.25 7.34 11.82
CA ALA A 21 -5.37 8.11 10.97
C ALA A 21 -3.90 8.04 11.42
N ARG A 22 -3.63 8.10 12.73
CA ARG A 22 -2.28 7.92 13.30
C ARG A 22 -1.72 6.53 13.01
N LEU A 23 -2.51 5.51 13.21
CA LEU A 23 -2.09 4.13 12.90
C LEU A 23 -1.82 3.92 11.42
N ALA A 24 -2.56 4.61 10.56
CA ALA A 24 -2.34 4.58 9.11
C ALA A 24 -1.11 5.40 8.66
N GLY A 25 -0.57 6.28 9.51
CA GLY A 25 0.46 7.25 9.13
C GLY A 25 -0.09 8.43 8.33
N ALA A 26 -1.38 8.75 8.48
CA ALA A 26 -2.03 9.85 7.78
C ALA A 26 -2.06 11.15 8.62
N ASP A 27 -1.96 11.06 9.95
CA ASP A 27 -2.10 12.19 10.88
C ASP A 27 -1.10 13.30 10.60
N ASP A 28 0.15 12.94 10.29
CA ASP A 28 1.24 13.89 10.08
C ASP A 28 0.88 14.88 8.94
N PHE A 29 0.59 14.38 7.74
CA PHE A 29 0.25 15.25 6.61
C PHE A 29 -1.10 15.96 6.81
N ILE A 30 -2.07 15.34 7.52
CA ILE A 30 -3.37 15.96 7.78
C ILE A 30 -3.21 17.18 8.69
N THR A 31 -2.42 17.07 9.75
CA THR A 31 -2.20 18.17 10.70
C THR A 31 -1.37 19.31 10.13
N GLU A 32 -0.60 19.08 9.09
CA GLU A 32 0.13 20.12 8.33
C GLU A 32 -0.76 20.90 7.36
N MET A 33 -1.96 20.41 7.05
CA MET A 33 -2.90 21.13 6.20
C MET A 33 -3.56 22.29 6.95
N GLU A 34 -3.89 23.38 6.24
CA GLU A 34 -4.45 24.60 6.81
C GLU A 34 -5.72 24.36 7.65
N GLU A 35 -6.62 23.49 7.16
CA GLU A 35 -7.88 23.14 7.84
C GLU A 35 -7.78 21.76 8.55
N GLY A 36 -6.59 21.13 8.59
CA GLY A 36 -6.38 19.85 9.24
C GLY A 36 -7.38 18.78 8.79
N TYR A 37 -8.03 18.13 9.73
CA TYR A 37 -9.04 17.09 9.46
C TYR A 37 -10.31 17.63 8.77
N ASP A 38 -10.58 18.93 8.85
CA ASP A 38 -11.73 19.57 8.18
C ASP A 38 -11.44 19.89 6.72
N THR A 39 -10.20 19.66 6.26
CA THR A 39 -9.79 19.93 4.86
C THR A 39 -10.70 19.20 3.87
N PRO A 40 -11.34 19.93 2.93
CA PRO A 40 -12.14 19.33 1.86
C PRO A 40 -11.25 18.54 0.90
N THR A 41 -11.56 17.27 0.66
CA THR A 41 -10.77 16.42 -0.24
C THR A 41 -11.03 16.68 -1.73
N GLY A 42 -12.14 17.37 -2.05
CA GLY A 42 -12.62 17.55 -3.41
C GLY A 42 -13.23 16.30 -4.02
N GLU A 43 -13.78 16.41 -5.22
CA GLU A 43 -14.36 15.27 -5.93
C GLU A 43 -13.28 14.22 -6.24
N GLY A 44 -13.56 12.96 -5.88
CA GLY A 44 -12.60 11.86 -6.03
C GLY A 44 -11.26 12.05 -5.29
N GLY A 45 -11.24 12.94 -4.28
CA GLY A 45 -10.03 13.25 -3.53
C GLY A 45 -9.02 14.07 -4.32
N SER A 46 -9.46 14.92 -5.26
CA SER A 46 -8.60 15.67 -6.19
C SER A 46 -7.56 16.57 -5.52
N ARG A 47 -7.75 16.93 -4.25
CA ARG A 47 -6.83 17.76 -3.46
C ARG A 47 -5.74 16.96 -2.74
N LEU A 48 -5.79 15.64 -2.78
CA LEU A 48 -4.81 14.75 -2.14
C LEU A 48 -3.90 14.12 -3.19
N SER A 49 -2.62 13.96 -2.85
CA SER A 49 -1.69 13.16 -3.65
C SER A 49 -2.11 11.68 -3.67
N ALA A 50 -1.56 10.88 -4.56
CA ALA A 50 -1.84 9.45 -4.64
C ALA A 50 -1.48 8.73 -3.32
N GLY A 51 -0.33 9.06 -2.72
CA GLY A 51 0.09 8.51 -1.42
C GLY A 51 -0.83 8.92 -0.29
N GLN A 52 -1.22 10.20 -0.21
CA GLN A 52 -2.16 10.70 0.80
C GLN A 52 -3.53 10.01 0.70
N LYS A 53 -4.05 9.81 -0.52
CA LYS A 53 -5.28 9.04 -0.76
C LYS A 53 -5.17 7.61 -0.21
N GLN A 54 -4.03 6.98 -0.43
CA GLN A 54 -3.77 5.63 0.05
C GLN A 54 -3.73 5.56 1.58
N LEU A 55 -3.06 6.51 2.25
CA LEU A 55 -3.03 6.60 3.71
C LEU A 55 -4.43 6.86 4.30
N VAL A 56 -5.24 7.72 3.69
CA VAL A 56 -6.65 7.93 4.09
C VAL A 56 -7.46 6.64 3.91
N SER A 57 -7.23 5.91 2.84
CA SER A 57 -7.88 4.60 2.62
C SER A 57 -7.48 3.57 3.67
N PHE A 58 -6.21 3.56 4.10
CA PHE A 58 -5.74 2.72 5.20
C PHE A 58 -6.40 3.10 6.53
N ALA A 59 -6.50 4.40 6.85
CA ALA A 59 -7.19 4.88 8.04
C ALA A 59 -8.66 4.42 8.07
N ARG A 60 -9.34 4.48 6.93
CA ARG A 60 -10.70 3.96 6.77
C ARG A 60 -10.77 2.45 7.04
N ALA A 61 -9.84 1.68 6.50
CA ALA A 61 -9.78 0.24 6.71
C ALA A 61 -9.47 -0.13 8.17
N ILE A 62 -8.57 0.61 8.83
CA ILE A 62 -8.26 0.44 10.26
C ILE A 62 -9.50 0.73 11.10
N LEU A 63 -10.21 1.84 10.83
CA LEU A 63 -11.41 2.23 11.57
C LEU A 63 -12.55 1.24 11.42
N ALA A 64 -12.72 0.67 10.23
CA ALA A 64 -13.72 -0.36 9.93
C ALA A 64 -13.45 -1.69 10.63
N ASP A 65 -12.20 -1.95 10.98
CA ASP A 65 -11.69 -3.15 11.67
C ASP A 65 -12.23 -4.49 11.13
N PRO A 66 -12.11 -4.77 9.82
CA PRO A 66 -12.60 -6.00 9.24
C PRO A 66 -11.71 -7.20 9.62
N GLN A 67 -12.29 -8.40 9.74
CA GLN A 67 -11.53 -9.64 9.95
C GLN A 67 -10.80 -10.11 8.68
N ILE A 68 -11.37 -9.83 7.52
CA ILE A 68 -10.84 -10.19 6.20
C ILE A 68 -10.65 -8.91 5.38
N LEU A 69 -9.47 -8.73 4.84
CA LEU A 69 -9.11 -7.60 4.00
C LEU A 69 -8.71 -8.08 2.61
N VAL A 70 -9.23 -7.44 1.58
CA VAL A 70 -8.79 -7.64 0.19
C VAL A 70 -8.27 -6.31 -0.32
N MET A 71 -7.03 -6.30 -0.76
CA MET A 71 -6.36 -5.08 -1.23
C MET A 71 -5.75 -5.30 -2.61
N ASP A 72 -5.88 -4.30 -3.46
CA ASP A 72 -5.11 -4.16 -4.69
C ASP A 72 -4.08 -3.05 -4.46
N GLU A 73 -2.79 -3.43 -4.47
CA GLU A 73 -1.68 -2.50 -4.21
C GLU A 73 -1.39 -1.70 -5.48
N ALA A 74 -1.92 -0.48 -5.56
CA ALA A 74 -1.70 0.37 -6.72
C ALA A 74 -0.21 0.74 -6.86
N THR A 75 0.33 0.60 -8.07
CA THR A 75 1.67 1.07 -8.43
C THR A 75 1.62 2.55 -8.77
N SER A 76 1.58 3.43 -7.77
CA SER A 76 1.81 4.86 -8.00
C SER A 76 3.29 5.16 -7.73
N SER A 77 3.94 5.92 -8.62
CA SER A 77 5.24 6.50 -8.35
C SER A 77 5.06 7.53 -7.24
N VAL A 78 5.50 7.21 -6.05
CA VAL A 78 5.56 8.10 -4.89
C VAL A 78 7.02 8.30 -4.51
N ASP A 79 7.33 9.43 -3.89
CA ASP A 79 8.66 9.68 -3.34
C ASP A 79 8.99 8.69 -2.21
N THR A 80 10.30 8.57 -1.91
CA THR A 80 10.80 7.57 -0.96
C THR A 80 10.25 7.75 0.46
N GLU A 81 9.99 8.98 0.90
CA GLU A 81 9.48 9.27 2.24
C GLU A 81 8.02 8.84 2.34
N THR A 82 7.20 9.26 1.40
CA THR A 82 5.80 8.83 1.28
C THR A 82 5.69 7.31 1.18
N GLU A 83 6.60 6.65 0.45
CA GLU A 83 6.68 5.20 0.34
C GLU A 83 6.85 4.54 1.72
N GLN A 84 7.76 5.05 2.56
CA GLN A 84 7.97 4.53 3.91
C GLN A 84 6.73 4.67 4.79
N HIS A 85 6.01 5.79 4.70
CA HIS A 85 4.75 6.00 5.41
C HIS A 85 3.68 5.00 4.96
N ILE A 86 3.55 4.77 3.65
CA ILE A 86 2.63 3.79 3.08
C ILE A 86 2.96 2.38 3.58
N GLN A 87 4.22 1.96 3.59
CA GLN A 87 4.64 0.64 4.06
C GLN A 87 4.35 0.43 5.56
N ARG A 88 4.57 1.44 6.40
CA ARG A 88 4.22 1.39 7.83
C ARG A 88 2.72 1.31 8.02
N GLY A 89 1.95 2.14 7.30
CA GLY A 89 0.50 2.11 7.32
C GLY A 89 -0.06 0.75 6.90
N LEU A 90 0.47 0.18 5.81
CA LEU A 90 0.10 -1.15 5.32
C LEU A 90 0.34 -2.23 6.38
N ALA A 91 1.51 -2.23 7.02
CA ALA A 91 1.82 -3.19 8.08
C ALA A 91 0.80 -3.13 9.24
N ASN A 92 0.36 -1.93 9.63
CA ASN A 92 -0.66 -1.74 10.66
C ASN A 92 -2.05 -2.21 10.21
N VAL A 93 -2.42 -1.97 8.95
CA VAL A 93 -3.69 -2.45 8.37
C VAL A 93 -3.74 -3.99 8.35
N LEU A 94 -2.64 -4.65 8.01
CA LEU A 94 -2.57 -6.11 7.90
C LEU A 94 -2.53 -6.82 9.25
N LYS A 95 -2.08 -6.14 10.31
CA LYS A 95 -1.83 -6.75 11.61
C LYS A 95 -3.09 -7.37 12.22
N GLY A 96 -3.01 -8.66 12.54
CA GLY A 96 -4.09 -9.41 13.21
C GLY A 96 -5.29 -9.75 12.33
N ARG A 97 -5.16 -9.60 11.00
CA ARG A 97 -6.23 -9.86 10.02
C ARG A 97 -5.81 -10.92 9.00
N ILE A 98 -6.80 -11.56 8.41
CA ILE A 98 -6.58 -12.35 7.19
C ILE A 98 -6.59 -11.36 6.01
N ALA A 99 -5.48 -11.25 5.31
CA ALA A 99 -5.37 -10.31 4.19
C ALA A 99 -5.01 -11.03 2.89
N PHE A 100 -5.73 -10.69 1.82
CA PHE A 100 -5.39 -11.03 0.45
C PHE A 100 -4.91 -9.76 -0.23
N VAL A 101 -3.65 -9.75 -0.67
CA VAL A 101 -3.04 -8.58 -1.29
C VAL A 101 -2.62 -8.94 -2.72
N ILE A 102 -3.15 -8.21 -3.70
CA ILE A 102 -2.60 -8.23 -5.06
C ILE A 102 -1.36 -7.33 -5.01
N ALA A 103 -0.21 -7.98 -4.88
CA ALA A 103 1.03 -7.28 -4.58
C ALA A 103 1.75 -6.87 -5.86
N HIS A 104 2.14 -5.60 -5.92
CA HIS A 104 2.95 -5.01 -6.97
C HIS A 104 4.35 -4.61 -6.51
N ARG A 105 4.64 -4.74 -5.19
CA ARG A 105 5.93 -4.39 -4.59
C ARG A 105 6.64 -5.64 -4.06
N LEU A 106 7.92 -5.74 -4.33
CA LEU A 106 8.71 -6.89 -3.87
C LEU A 106 8.72 -7.02 -2.34
N SER A 107 8.69 -5.89 -1.62
CA SER A 107 8.63 -5.88 -0.15
C SER A 107 7.37 -6.56 0.38
N THR A 108 6.21 -6.28 -0.22
CA THR A 108 4.92 -6.89 0.14
C THR A 108 4.95 -8.39 -0.13
N ILE A 109 5.46 -8.80 -1.30
CA ILE A 109 5.57 -10.22 -1.69
C ILE A 109 6.48 -11.00 -0.72
N ARG A 110 7.65 -10.43 -0.39
CA ARG A 110 8.62 -11.10 0.51
C ARG A 110 8.11 -11.32 1.92
N ASN A 111 7.28 -10.40 2.42
CA ASN A 111 6.76 -10.42 3.78
C ASN A 111 5.44 -11.18 3.92
N ALA A 112 4.88 -11.72 2.82
CA ALA A 112 3.66 -12.51 2.86
C ALA A 112 3.89 -13.89 3.49
N ASP A 113 2.97 -14.33 4.35
CA ASP A 113 3.00 -15.68 4.95
C ASP A 113 2.84 -16.75 3.88
N ARG A 114 2.06 -16.45 2.84
CA ARG A 114 1.82 -17.35 1.70
C ARG A 114 1.62 -16.55 0.42
N ILE A 115 2.28 -17.00 -0.62
CA ILE A 115 2.16 -16.47 -1.97
C ILE A 115 1.37 -17.46 -2.81
N LEU A 116 0.46 -16.96 -3.64
CA LEU A 116 -0.31 -17.73 -4.62
C LEU A 116 0.03 -17.18 -6.01
N VAL A 117 0.57 -18.02 -6.86
CA VAL A 117 0.76 -17.69 -8.29
C VAL A 117 -0.48 -18.14 -9.05
N ILE A 118 -1.10 -17.21 -9.77
CA ILE A 118 -2.34 -17.47 -10.49
C ILE A 118 -2.10 -17.27 -12.00
N GLU A 119 -2.34 -18.34 -12.77
CA GLU A 119 -2.25 -18.32 -14.23
C GLU A 119 -3.53 -18.90 -14.83
N ALA A 120 -4.07 -18.26 -15.82
CA ALA A 120 -5.29 -18.69 -16.50
C ALA A 120 -6.43 -19.06 -15.51
N GLY A 121 -6.57 -18.31 -14.43
CA GLY A 121 -7.61 -18.52 -13.41
C GLY A 121 -7.36 -19.72 -12.47
N ARG A 122 -6.14 -20.26 -12.45
CA ARG A 122 -5.78 -21.40 -11.57
C ARG A 122 -4.54 -21.06 -10.74
N ILE A 123 -4.49 -21.58 -9.51
CA ILE A 123 -3.29 -21.50 -8.68
C ILE A 123 -2.30 -22.54 -9.22
N THR A 124 -1.18 -22.08 -9.77
CA THR A 124 -0.11 -22.92 -10.32
C THR A 124 1.00 -23.20 -9.30
N GLU A 125 1.29 -22.22 -8.44
CA GLU A 125 2.27 -22.37 -7.37
C GLU A 125 1.73 -21.75 -6.07
N SER A 126 2.13 -22.33 -4.93
CA SER A 126 1.76 -21.82 -3.61
C SER A 126 2.84 -22.14 -2.58
N GLY A 127 3.29 -21.14 -1.81
CA GLY A 127 4.29 -21.32 -0.77
C GLY A 127 4.75 -20.02 -0.15
N SER A 128 5.74 -20.08 0.75
CA SER A 128 6.46 -18.91 1.21
C SER A 128 7.41 -18.40 0.12
N HIS A 129 7.86 -17.15 0.23
CA HIS A 129 8.88 -16.58 -0.66
C HIS A 129 10.10 -17.53 -0.79
N GLN A 130 10.65 -18.00 0.33
CA GLN A 130 11.81 -18.85 0.33
C GLN A 130 11.57 -20.18 -0.42
N ALA A 131 10.46 -20.85 -0.13
CA ALA A 131 10.13 -22.14 -0.76
C ALA A 131 9.96 -22.01 -2.28
N LEU A 132 9.31 -20.94 -2.74
CA LEU A 132 9.10 -20.70 -4.17
C LEU A 132 10.40 -20.29 -4.89
N MET A 133 11.29 -19.55 -4.23
CA MET A 133 12.63 -19.23 -4.76
C MET A 133 13.50 -20.48 -4.90
N GLU A 134 13.44 -21.40 -3.93
CA GLU A 134 14.17 -22.69 -3.98
C GLU A 134 13.63 -23.62 -5.07
N ALA A 135 12.30 -23.62 -5.30
CA ALA A 135 11.65 -24.41 -6.34
C ALA A 135 12.03 -23.97 -7.76
N ARG A 136 12.48 -22.70 -7.94
CA ARG A 136 12.88 -22.11 -9.24
C ARG A 136 11.80 -22.25 -10.34
N GLY A 137 10.54 -22.14 -9.96
CA GLY A 137 9.39 -22.17 -10.86
C GLY A 137 9.06 -20.81 -11.47
N HIS A 138 7.83 -20.65 -11.93
CA HIS A 138 7.36 -19.40 -12.55
C HIS A 138 7.45 -18.20 -11.60
N TYR A 139 7.17 -18.39 -10.30
CA TYR A 139 7.37 -17.35 -9.29
C TYR A 139 8.81 -16.81 -9.28
N TYR A 140 9.79 -17.68 -9.35
CA TYR A 140 11.21 -17.30 -9.35
C TYR A 140 11.54 -16.40 -10.53
N ASP A 141 11.04 -16.73 -11.73
CA ASP A 141 11.29 -15.95 -12.94
C ASP A 141 10.62 -14.58 -12.84
N LEU A 142 9.36 -14.50 -12.40
CA LEU A 142 8.64 -13.24 -12.18
C LEU A 142 9.35 -12.35 -11.14
N TYR A 143 9.76 -12.93 -10.01
CA TYR A 143 10.45 -12.20 -8.97
C TYR A 143 11.78 -11.61 -9.45
N ARG A 144 12.58 -12.39 -10.19
CA ARG A 144 13.84 -11.91 -10.77
C ARG A 144 13.62 -10.78 -11.76
N GLN A 145 12.63 -10.92 -12.63
CA GLN A 145 12.31 -9.89 -13.62
C GLN A 145 11.92 -8.57 -12.96
N GLN A 146 11.06 -8.61 -11.94
CA GLN A 146 10.64 -7.44 -11.21
C GLN A 146 11.80 -6.82 -10.41
N SER A 147 12.66 -7.64 -9.79
CA SER A 147 13.85 -7.18 -9.06
C SER A 147 14.82 -6.41 -9.97
N LEU A 148 15.00 -6.86 -11.21
CA LEU A 148 15.83 -6.16 -12.19
C LEU A 148 15.21 -4.82 -12.62
N GLN A 149 13.89 -4.77 -12.77
CA GLN A 149 13.18 -3.53 -13.09
C GLN A 149 13.29 -2.49 -11.96
N GLU A 150 13.09 -2.90 -10.71
CA GLU A 150 13.24 -2.00 -9.56
C GLU A 150 14.69 -1.48 -9.43
N ALA A 151 15.69 -2.35 -9.63
CA ALA A 151 17.09 -1.95 -9.62
C ALA A 151 17.43 -0.96 -10.74
N SER A 152 16.90 -1.14 -11.94
CA SER A 152 17.13 -0.23 -13.07
C SER A 152 16.46 1.14 -12.87
N SER A 153 15.30 1.17 -12.25
CA SER A 153 14.57 2.41 -11.92
C SER A 153 15.29 3.25 -10.86
N GLN A 154 16.03 2.61 -9.96
CA GLN A 154 16.83 3.31 -8.93
C GLN A 154 18.16 3.84 -9.46
N LEU A 155 18.68 3.30 -10.57
CA LEU A 155 19.95 3.72 -11.18
C LEU A 155 19.79 4.83 -12.23
N SER A 156 18.58 5.25 -12.55
CA SER A 156 18.31 6.37 -13.48
C SER A 156 17.58 7.52 -12.77
N PRO A 157 18.26 8.31 -11.90
CA PRO A 157 17.67 9.52 -11.33
C PRO A 157 17.66 10.70 -12.31
N ASP A 158 18.49 10.67 -13.36
CA ASP A 158 18.61 11.75 -14.35
C ASP A 158 18.68 11.18 -15.76
N GLY A 159 17.63 11.46 -16.54
CA GLY A 159 17.68 11.30 -17.98
C GLY A 159 18.67 12.29 -18.59
N ASP A 160 19.92 11.92 -18.72
CA ASP A 160 20.88 12.64 -19.54
C ASP A 160 20.86 12.05 -20.95
N PRO A 161 20.39 12.80 -21.98
CA PRO A 161 20.49 12.38 -23.37
C PRO A 161 21.86 12.80 -23.91
N LEU A 162 22.91 12.07 -23.57
CA LEU A 162 24.20 12.20 -24.23
C LEU A 162 24.55 10.86 -24.87
N LEU A 163 24.25 10.74 -26.15
CA LEU A 163 25.20 10.62 -27.24
C LEU A 163 24.45 10.26 -28.52
N ALA A 164 24.34 11.27 -29.39
CA ALA A 164 24.13 11.06 -30.81
C ALA A 164 25.42 10.55 -31.44
#